data_16565d1997ddb877ddbc4ea89d337992
#
_entry.id   16565d1997ddb877ddbc4ea89d337992
#
_cell.length_a   1.000
_cell.length_b   1.000
_cell.length_c   1.000
_cell.angle_alpha   90.00
_cell.angle_beta   90.00
_cell.angle_gamma   90.00
#
_symmetry.space_group_name_H-M   'P 1'
#
loop_
_entity.id
_entity.type
_entity.pdbx_description
1 polymer ?
#
loop_
_entity_poly.entity_id
_entity_poly.type
_entity_poly.pdbx_seq_one_letter_code
_entity_poly.pdbx_strand_id
1 'polypeptide(L)'
;WKFREMIEFRDRRAQELGLDLIVHINEDGVRQGVGPFTHGSAVHTDVMKTQSLKQALDKYGFDAAFGGARRDEEKSRAKERVFSFRTSTHRWDPKNQRPELWNLYNGRINRGESIRVFPLSNWTELDI
;
A
#
# COMPACT_ATOMS: atom_id res chain seq x y z
N TRP A 1 -1.33 2.45 15.99
CA TRP A 1 -0.18 2.51 16.89
C TRP A 1 1.00 3.07 16.14
N LYS A 2 1.05 4.39 16.09
CA LYS A 2 2.15 5.17 15.50
C LYS A 2 2.61 6.17 16.55
N PHE A 3 3.87 6.50 16.50
CA PHE A 3 4.41 7.57 17.33
C PHE A 3 3.77 8.90 16.96
N ARG A 4 3.57 9.75 17.94
CA ARG A 4 2.99 11.09 17.74
C ARG A 4 3.81 11.92 16.75
N GLU A 5 5.11 11.84 16.87
CA GLU A 5 6.08 12.55 16.01
C GLU A 5 5.94 12.13 14.53
N MET A 6 5.61 10.86 14.25
CA MET A 6 5.34 10.41 12.88
C MET A 6 4.08 11.04 12.30
N ILE A 7 3.05 11.23 13.12
CA ILE A 7 1.79 11.87 12.70
C ILE A 7 2.05 13.34 12.43
N GLU A 8 2.72 14.04 13.35
CA GLU A 8 3.08 15.45 13.21
C GLU A 8 3.98 15.69 11.99
N PHE A 9 4.96 14.81 11.77
CA PHE A 9 5.84 14.86 10.59
C PHE A 9 5.03 14.70 9.30
N ARG A 10 4.14 13.68 9.22
CA ARG A 10 3.28 13.44 8.06
C ARG A 10 2.44 14.69 7.74
N ASP A 11 1.76 15.23 8.75
CA ASP A 11 0.85 16.35 8.57
C ASP A 11 1.59 17.61 8.10
N ARG A 12 2.74 17.90 8.73
CA ARG A 12 3.62 18.99 8.31
C ARG A 12 4.12 18.80 6.87
N ARG A 13 4.64 17.61 6.53
CA ARG A 13 5.14 17.36 5.17
C ARG A 13 4.06 17.44 4.11
N ALA A 14 2.87 16.92 4.40
CA ALA A 14 1.74 17.05 3.48
C ALA A 14 1.39 18.53 3.21
N GLN A 15 1.38 19.36 4.25
CA GLN A 15 1.14 20.79 4.14
C GLN A 15 2.25 21.51 3.36
N GLU A 16 3.53 21.26 3.68
CA GLU A 16 4.68 21.85 3.02
C GLU A 16 4.72 21.55 1.52
N LEU A 17 4.29 20.34 1.13
CA LEU A 17 4.28 19.88 -0.26
C LEU A 17 2.96 20.18 -1.00
N GLY A 18 1.97 20.79 -0.32
CA GLY A 18 0.66 21.06 -0.88
C GLY A 18 -0.12 19.80 -1.27
N LEU A 19 0.09 18.70 -0.54
CA LEU A 19 -0.59 17.44 -0.81
C LEU A 19 -1.98 17.41 -0.17
N ASP A 20 -2.94 16.82 -0.87
CA ASP A 20 -4.26 16.49 -0.30
C ASP A 20 -4.15 15.26 0.60
N LEU A 21 -4.12 15.49 1.91
CA LEU A 21 -3.93 14.45 2.91
C LEU A 21 -5.28 13.84 3.33
N ILE A 22 -5.53 12.62 2.90
CA ILE A 22 -6.67 11.82 3.34
C ILE A 22 -6.22 10.87 4.46
N VAL A 23 -6.81 11.02 5.65
CA VAL A 23 -6.60 10.10 6.77
C VAL A 23 -7.82 9.16 6.88
N HIS A 24 -7.67 7.94 6.38
CA HIS A 24 -8.72 6.93 6.46
C HIS A 24 -8.45 5.96 7.60
N ILE A 25 -9.48 5.66 8.39
CA ILE A 25 -9.44 4.75 9.53
C ILE A 25 -10.56 3.72 9.36
N ASN A 26 -10.28 2.46 9.65
CA ASN A 26 -11.32 1.43 9.73
C ASN A 26 -12.11 1.59 11.03
N GLU A 27 -13.27 2.22 10.97
CA GLU A 27 -14.10 2.51 12.14
C GLU A 27 -14.60 1.24 12.84
N ASP A 28 -14.85 0.16 12.10
CA ASP A 28 -15.24 -1.11 12.68
C ASP A 28 -14.13 -1.70 13.55
N GLY A 29 -12.89 -1.63 13.07
CA GLY A 29 -11.74 -2.05 13.86
C GLY A 29 -11.53 -1.20 15.11
N VAL A 30 -11.82 0.10 15.03
CA VAL A 30 -11.78 0.99 16.21
C VAL A 30 -12.87 0.61 17.21
N ARG A 31 -14.11 0.42 16.75
CA ARG A 31 -15.24 0.01 17.63
C ARG A 31 -14.99 -1.32 18.33
N GLN A 32 -14.33 -2.25 17.66
CA GLN A 32 -13.95 -3.54 18.22
C GLN A 32 -12.69 -3.48 19.10
N GLY A 33 -12.06 -2.32 19.24
CA GLY A 33 -10.84 -2.15 20.03
C GLY A 33 -9.64 -2.93 19.49
N VAL A 34 -9.58 -3.15 18.16
CA VAL A 34 -8.51 -3.93 17.55
C VAL A 34 -7.16 -3.22 17.70
N GLY A 35 -6.30 -3.84 18.51
CA GLY A 35 -4.94 -3.34 18.77
C GLY A 35 -3.91 -4.47 18.73
N PRO A 36 -2.62 -4.13 18.56
CA PRO A 36 -1.56 -5.14 18.49
C PRO A 36 -1.39 -5.93 19.77
N PHE A 37 -1.73 -5.33 20.91
CA PHE A 37 -1.63 -5.97 22.24
C PHE A 37 -2.88 -6.76 22.60
N THR A 38 -4.04 -6.42 22.06
CA THR A 38 -5.33 -7.07 22.36
C THR A 38 -5.63 -8.23 21.43
N HIS A 39 -5.29 -8.11 20.14
CA HIS A 39 -5.65 -9.07 19.09
C HIS A 39 -4.42 -9.63 18.35
N GLY A 40 -3.22 -9.24 18.77
CA GLY A 40 -1.99 -9.61 18.10
C GLY A 40 -1.68 -8.79 16.85
N SER A 41 -0.41 -8.81 16.48
CA SER A 41 0.13 -8.00 15.37
C SER A 41 -0.48 -8.35 14.00
N ALA A 42 -0.75 -9.63 13.75
CA ALA A 42 -1.32 -10.08 12.47
C ALA A 42 -2.73 -9.55 12.25
N VAL A 43 -3.61 -9.72 13.24
CA VAL A 43 -5.01 -9.24 13.18
C VAL A 43 -5.06 -7.72 13.11
N HIS A 44 -4.26 -7.03 13.93
CA HIS A 44 -4.16 -5.57 13.87
C HIS A 44 -3.70 -5.10 12.48
N THR A 45 -2.69 -5.74 11.89
CA THR A 45 -2.20 -5.37 10.56
C THR A 45 -3.25 -5.62 9.48
N ASP A 46 -3.95 -6.74 9.54
CA ASP A 46 -5.02 -7.00 8.56
C ASP A 46 -6.16 -5.99 8.70
N VAL A 47 -6.76 -5.86 9.87
CA VAL A 47 -7.96 -5.02 10.08
C VAL A 47 -7.64 -3.53 9.94
N MET A 48 -6.59 -3.04 10.60
CA MET A 48 -6.32 -1.61 10.72
C MET A 48 -5.43 -1.04 9.60
N LYS A 49 -4.77 -1.89 8.80
CA LYS A 49 -3.92 -1.45 7.69
C LYS A 49 -4.44 -1.98 6.36
N THR A 50 -4.53 -3.31 6.19
CA THR A 50 -4.88 -3.92 4.90
C THR A 50 -6.33 -3.64 4.52
N GLN A 51 -7.29 -3.90 5.41
CA GLN A 51 -8.71 -3.64 5.15
C GLN A 51 -8.98 -2.14 5.04
N SER A 52 -8.36 -1.34 5.90
CA SER A 52 -8.45 0.12 5.87
C SER A 52 -7.98 0.70 4.52
N LEU A 53 -6.88 0.17 3.98
CA LEU A 53 -6.39 0.59 2.66
C LEU A 53 -7.35 0.21 1.53
N LYS A 54 -7.94 -1.00 1.57
CA LYS A 54 -8.95 -1.43 0.59
C LYS A 54 -10.18 -0.52 0.64
N GLN A 55 -10.69 -0.25 1.84
CA GLN A 55 -11.81 0.67 2.05
C GLN A 55 -11.54 2.07 1.48
N ALA A 56 -10.34 2.59 1.68
CA ALA A 56 -9.96 3.90 1.14
C ALA A 56 -9.93 3.88 -0.40
N LEU A 57 -9.32 2.85 -1.00
CA LEU A 57 -9.26 2.72 -2.45
C LEU A 57 -10.65 2.65 -3.09
N ASP A 58 -11.54 1.86 -2.50
CA ASP A 58 -12.91 1.71 -2.99
C ASP A 58 -13.73 2.99 -2.78
N LYS A 59 -13.62 3.61 -1.59
CA LYS A 59 -14.36 4.82 -1.24
C LYS A 59 -14.03 6.00 -2.16
N TYR A 60 -12.76 6.16 -2.50
CA TYR A 60 -12.27 7.29 -3.31
C TYR A 60 -12.09 6.94 -4.79
N GLY A 61 -12.30 5.67 -5.17
CA GLY A 61 -12.22 5.23 -6.56
C GLY A 61 -10.82 5.33 -7.16
N PHE A 62 -9.77 5.08 -6.38
CA PHE A 62 -8.40 5.16 -6.87
C PHE A 62 -8.03 3.94 -7.72
N ASP A 63 -7.56 4.18 -8.94
CA ASP A 63 -7.06 3.15 -9.86
C ASP A 63 -5.62 2.73 -9.55
N ALA A 64 -4.84 3.63 -8.96
CA ALA A 64 -3.45 3.39 -8.63
C ALA A 64 -3.10 3.83 -7.20
N ALA A 65 -2.22 3.06 -6.55
CA ALA A 65 -1.67 3.41 -5.25
C ALA A 65 -0.15 3.23 -5.25
N PHE A 66 0.57 4.31 -4.98
CA PHE A 66 2.02 4.30 -4.87
C PHE A 66 2.47 3.86 -3.48
N GLY A 67 3.57 3.12 -3.42
CA GLY A 67 4.17 2.68 -2.17
C GLY A 67 5.69 2.58 -2.27
N GLY A 68 6.37 2.73 -1.15
CA GLY A 68 7.83 2.70 -1.07
C GLY A 68 8.43 1.29 -0.88
N ALA A 69 7.65 0.23 -1.10
CA ALA A 69 8.14 -1.13 -0.91
C ALA A 69 9.26 -1.51 -1.89
N ARG A 70 10.25 -2.23 -1.38
CA ARG A 70 11.38 -2.76 -2.16
C ARG A 70 11.35 -4.29 -2.18
N ARG A 71 11.91 -4.89 -3.21
CA ARG A 71 11.97 -6.35 -3.37
C ARG A 71 12.95 -7.02 -2.41
N ASP A 72 13.97 -6.31 -1.97
CA ASP A 72 14.98 -6.78 -1.02
C ASP A 72 14.52 -6.69 0.45
N GLU A 73 13.44 -5.97 0.72
CA GLU A 73 12.93 -5.71 2.07
C GLU A 73 12.53 -7.00 2.81
N GLU A 74 11.86 -7.91 2.09
CA GLU A 74 11.47 -9.23 2.61
C GLU A 74 11.12 -10.23 1.50
N LYS A 75 11.17 -11.53 1.81
CA LYS A 75 10.92 -12.61 0.86
C LYS A 75 9.54 -12.55 0.18
N SER A 76 8.51 -12.10 0.88
CA SER A 76 7.16 -12.00 0.32
C SER A 76 7.09 -10.98 -0.83
N ARG A 77 7.97 -9.97 -0.82
CA ARG A 77 8.03 -8.92 -1.84
C ARG A 77 8.92 -9.25 -3.03
N ALA A 78 9.75 -10.29 -2.94
CA ALA A 78 10.70 -10.63 -4.00
C ALA A 78 10.06 -10.90 -5.37
N LYS A 79 8.80 -11.30 -5.39
CA LYS A 79 8.02 -11.55 -6.63
C LYS A 79 7.29 -10.34 -7.16
N GLU A 80 7.18 -9.27 -6.38
CA GLU A 80 6.55 -8.03 -6.84
C GLU A 80 7.40 -7.34 -7.90
N ARG A 81 6.77 -6.47 -8.65
CA ARG A 81 7.37 -5.65 -9.69
C ARG A 81 7.05 -4.19 -9.43
N VAL A 82 7.59 -3.29 -10.22
CA VAL A 82 7.24 -1.87 -10.12
C VAL A 82 5.72 -1.71 -10.27
N PHE A 83 5.11 -2.37 -11.24
CA PHE A 83 3.65 -2.43 -11.38
C PHE A 83 3.11 -3.76 -10.91
N SER A 84 2.39 -3.75 -9.79
CA SER A 84 1.76 -4.91 -9.20
C SER A 84 0.24 -4.84 -9.36
N PHE A 85 -0.29 -5.67 -10.25
CA PHE A 85 -1.70 -5.66 -10.61
C PHE A 85 -2.55 -6.33 -9.55
N ARG A 86 -3.73 -5.77 -9.30
CA ARG A 86 -4.72 -6.25 -8.33
C ARG A 86 -6.06 -6.46 -9.03
N THR A 87 -6.68 -7.59 -8.75
CA THR A 87 -8.06 -7.85 -9.20
C THR A 87 -9.05 -6.88 -8.55
N SER A 88 -10.30 -6.90 -9.00
CA SER A 88 -11.40 -6.15 -8.39
C SER A 88 -11.62 -6.45 -6.90
N THR A 89 -11.09 -7.59 -6.40
CA THR A 89 -11.11 -7.96 -4.99
C THR A 89 -9.78 -7.64 -4.26
N HIS A 90 -8.95 -6.78 -4.85
CA HIS A 90 -7.63 -6.37 -4.36
C HIS A 90 -6.62 -7.51 -4.18
N ARG A 91 -6.86 -8.66 -4.81
CA ARG A 91 -5.92 -9.79 -4.76
C ARG A 91 -4.81 -9.61 -5.79
N TRP A 92 -3.59 -9.89 -5.38
CA TRP A 92 -2.47 -10.00 -6.28
C TRP A 92 -2.57 -11.30 -7.09
N ASP A 93 -2.43 -11.18 -8.42
CA ASP A 93 -2.39 -12.31 -9.32
C ASP A 93 -1.00 -12.45 -9.95
N PRO A 94 -0.14 -13.31 -9.40
CA PRO A 94 1.20 -13.50 -9.92
C PRO A 94 1.24 -14.12 -11.34
N LYS A 95 0.17 -14.80 -11.76
CA LYS A 95 0.09 -15.42 -13.08
C LYS A 95 -0.07 -14.38 -14.19
N ASN A 96 -0.77 -13.29 -13.88
CA ASN A 96 -0.99 -12.19 -14.81
C ASN A 96 -0.01 -11.02 -14.60
N GLN A 97 1.00 -11.22 -13.74
CA GLN A 97 2.05 -10.23 -13.55
C GLN A 97 2.84 -10.07 -14.86
N ARG A 98 2.90 -8.84 -15.35
CA ARG A 98 3.60 -8.52 -16.60
C ARG A 98 5.10 -8.44 -16.38
N PRO A 99 5.93 -8.99 -17.29
CA PRO A 99 7.37 -8.82 -17.22
C PRO A 99 7.77 -7.34 -17.40
N GLU A 100 8.81 -6.92 -16.70
CA GLU A 100 9.36 -5.56 -16.76
C GLU A 100 10.81 -5.61 -17.27
N LEU A 101 11.00 -6.31 -18.40
CA LEU A 101 12.30 -6.43 -19.05
C LEU A 101 12.73 -5.09 -19.63
N TRP A 102 14.02 -4.78 -19.51
CA TRP A 102 14.64 -3.54 -20.04
C TRP A 102 13.98 -2.25 -19.54
N ASN A 103 13.40 -2.28 -18.34
CA ASN A 103 12.66 -1.14 -17.76
C ASN A 103 11.46 -0.68 -18.63
N LEU A 104 10.89 -1.61 -19.38
CA LEU A 104 9.64 -1.36 -20.09
C LEU A 104 8.46 -1.70 -19.20
N TYR A 105 7.65 -0.70 -18.93
CA TYR A 105 6.50 -0.82 -18.03
C TYR A 105 5.19 -0.75 -18.81
N ASN A 106 4.25 -1.63 -18.45
CA ASN A 106 2.91 -1.62 -19.00
C ASN A 106 1.90 -1.43 -17.86
N GLY A 107 1.38 -0.24 -17.71
CA GLY A 107 0.40 0.14 -16.69
C GLY A 107 -1.06 -0.07 -17.08
N ARG A 108 -1.35 -0.73 -18.21
CA ARG A 108 -2.74 -0.95 -18.66
C ARG A 108 -3.48 -1.83 -17.66
N ILE A 109 -4.60 -1.34 -17.15
CA ILE A 109 -5.53 -2.07 -16.28
C ILE A 109 -6.85 -2.31 -17.03
N ASN A 110 -7.58 -3.35 -16.62
CA ASN A 110 -8.94 -3.61 -17.07
C ASN A 110 -9.93 -2.94 -16.10
N ARG A 111 -11.17 -2.83 -16.54
CA ARG A 111 -12.23 -2.27 -15.69
C ARG A 111 -12.38 -3.07 -14.39
N GLY A 112 -12.35 -2.37 -13.26
CA GLY A 112 -12.42 -2.95 -11.92
C GLY A 112 -11.10 -3.48 -11.36
N GLU A 113 -10.01 -3.46 -12.13
CA GLU A 113 -8.67 -3.71 -11.62
C GLU A 113 -8.05 -2.44 -11.06
N SER A 114 -7.05 -2.60 -10.20
CA SER A 114 -6.21 -1.52 -9.70
C SER A 114 -4.73 -1.90 -9.76
N ILE A 115 -3.86 -0.92 -9.65
CA ILE A 115 -2.42 -1.13 -9.70
C ILE A 115 -1.74 -0.59 -8.45
N ARG A 116 -0.83 -1.36 -7.88
CA ARG A 116 0.13 -0.87 -6.89
C ARG A 116 1.42 -0.54 -7.61
N VAL A 117 1.91 0.66 -7.43
CA VAL A 117 3.12 1.15 -8.07
C VAL A 117 4.21 1.28 -7.02
N PHE A 118 5.33 0.57 -7.22
CA PHE A 118 6.47 0.56 -6.32
C PHE A 118 7.72 1.11 -7.04
N PRO A 119 7.88 2.43 -7.12
CA PRO A 119 9.00 3.04 -7.86
C PRO A 119 10.37 2.59 -7.36
N LEU A 120 10.48 2.30 -6.06
CA LEU A 120 11.71 1.85 -5.42
C LEU A 120 11.90 0.32 -5.45
N SER A 121 11.08 -0.42 -6.22
CA SER A 121 11.05 -1.89 -6.20
C SER A 121 12.42 -2.53 -6.40
N ASN A 122 13.26 -1.95 -7.26
CA ASN A 122 14.58 -2.48 -7.59
C ASN A 122 15.73 -1.82 -6.80
N TRP A 123 15.41 -0.92 -5.87
CA TRP A 123 16.39 -0.29 -5.00
C TRP A 123 16.78 -1.20 -3.84
N THR A 124 17.99 -1.08 -3.38
CA THR A 124 18.48 -1.73 -2.16
C THR A 124 18.44 -0.78 -0.96
N GLU A 125 18.71 -1.31 0.23
CA GLU A 125 18.83 -0.50 1.44
C GLU A 125 19.88 0.61 1.31
N LEU A 126 20.95 0.34 0.53
CA LEU A 126 22.06 1.30 0.33
C LEU A 126 21.74 2.38 -0.71
N ASP A 127 20.69 2.22 -1.49
CA ASP A 127 20.29 3.20 -2.51
C ASP A 127 19.42 4.32 -1.94
N ILE A 128 18.94 4.17 -0.69
CA ILE A 128 18.08 5.10 0.03
C ILE A 128 18.87 5.91 1.03
#